data_8bed37c5440a003637f7e0cecca119dc
#
_entry.id   8bed37c5440a003637f7e0cecca119dc
#
_cell.length_a   1.000
_cell.length_b   1.000
_cell.length_c   1.000
_cell.angle_alpha   90.00
_cell.angle_beta   90.00
_cell.angle_gamma   90.00
#
_symmetry.space_group_name_H-M   'P 1'
#
loop_
_entity.id
_entity.type
_entity.pdbx_description
1 polymer ?
#
loop_
_entity_poly.entity_id
_entity_poly.type
_entity_poly.pdbx_seq_one_letter_code
_entity_poly.pdbx_strand_id
1 'polypeptide(L)'
;NKVYYFRKIFSKVLLIEYPRKGIYSLCFQTSKELGEVQNQAGEEMVCVYIPTTPNPTSGYIVLVPQNEVKELKMSVEDALKMIISLGVVVPDPDAVIDKE
;
A
#
# COMPACT_ATOMS: atom_id res chain seq x y z
N ASN A 1 12.94 -3.63 -14.36
CA ASN A 1 12.63 -2.22 -14.16
C ASN A 1 11.96 -2.02 -12.81
N LYS A 2 11.63 -0.78 -12.48
CA LYS A 2 11.08 -0.47 -11.15
C LYS A 2 9.73 -1.13 -10.91
N VAL A 3 8.89 -1.19 -11.92
CA VAL A 3 7.58 -1.81 -11.77
C VAL A 3 7.73 -3.29 -11.45
N TYR A 4 8.61 -3.97 -12.17
CA TYR A 4 8.88 -5.38 -11.91
C TYR A 4 9.38 -5.61 -10.50
N TYR A 5 10.29 -4.74 -10.05
CA TYR A 5 10.86 -4.82 -8.72
C TYR A 5 9.77 -4.71 -7.64
N PHE A 6 8.89 -3.72 -7.79
CA PHE A 6 7.80 -3.53 -6.84
C PHE A 6 6.86 -4.72 -6.82
N ARG A 7 6.59 -5.30 -7.99
CA ARG A 7 5.70 -6.45 -8.05
C ARG A 7 6.30 -7.65 -7.33
N LYS A 8 7.61 -7.76 -7.31
CA LYS A 8 8.28 -8.86 -6.62
C LYS A 8 8.21 -8.67 -5.11
N ILE A 9 8.28 -7.44 -4.65
CA ILE A 9 8.34 -7.15 -3.22
C ILE A 9 6.95 -7.04 -2.61
N PHE A 10 6.05 -6.37 -3.30
CA PHE A 10 4.74 -6.08 -2.76
C PHE A 10 3.68 -6.92 -3.43
N SER A 11 2.89 -7.61 -2.62
CA SER A 11 1.85 -8.49 -3.16
C SER A 11 0.48 -7.84 -3.14
N LYS A 12 0.28 -6.80 -2.34
CA LYS A 12 -1.04 -6.21 -2.15
C LYS A 12 -0.97 -4.70 -2.11
N VAL A 13 -1.99 -4.09 -2.71
CA VAL A 13 -2.20 -2.66 -2.62
C VAL A 13 -3.23 -2.42 -1.53
N LEU A 14 -2.92 -1.52 -0.62
CA LEU A 14 -3.74 -1.28 0.55
C LEU A 14 -4.11 0.18 0.68
N LEU A 15 -5.16 0.44 1.45
CA LEU A 15 -5.61 1.78 1.76
C LEU A 15 -5.71 1.90 3.28
N ILE A 16 -5.11 2.93 3.83
CA ILE A 16 -5.18 3.19 5.28
C ILE A 16 -5.53 4.65 5.51
N GLU A 17 -6.05 4.93 6.69
CA GLU A 17 -6.25 6.33 7.11
C GLU A 17 -4.97 6.84 7.72
N TYR A 18 -4.27 7.66 6.99
CA TYR A 18 -2.98 8.18 7.41
C TYR A 18 -2.73 9.50 6.69
N PRO A 19 -2.25 10.54 7.35
CA PRO A 19 -1.71 10.57 8.71
C PRO A 19 -2.76 10.71 9.81
N ARG A 20 -4.03 10.86 9.45
CA ARG A 20 -5.07 10.91 10.46
C ARG A 20 -6.38 10.41 9.89
N LYS A 21 -7.34 10.23 10.76
CA LYS A 21 -8.66 9.77 10.34
C LYS A 21 -9.26 10.73 9.32
N GLY A 22 -9.85 10.17 8.28
CA GLY A 22 -10.47 10.94 7.21
C GLY A 22 -9.54 11.24 6.04
N ILE A 23 -8.23 11.01 6.21
CA ILE A 23 -7.27 11.19 5.14
C ILE A 23 -6.70 9.81 4.80
N TYR A 24 -6.73 9.46 3.52
CA TYR A 24 -6.33 8.11 3.10
C TYR A 24 -5.01 8.14 2.36
N SER A 25 -4.20 7.12 2.62
CA SER A 25 -2.93 6.93 1.92
C SER A 25 -2.96 5.60 1.20
N LEU A 26 -2.52 5.62 -0.05
CA LEU A 26 -2.32 4.43 -0.86
C LEU A 26 -0.97 3.84 -0.47
N CYS A 27 -0.93 2.54 -0.18
CA CYS A 27 0.29 1.93 0.30
C CYS A 27 0.35 0.46 -0.11
N PHE A 28 1.46 -0.19 0.23
CA PHE A 28 1.70 -1.57 -0.14
C PHE A 28 2.04 -2.38 1.10
N GLN A 29 1.54 -3.60 1.14
CA GLN A 29 1.87 -4.49 2.26
C GLN A 29 3.29 -5.02 2.11
N THR A 30 4.06 -4.98 3.18
CA THR A 30 5.42 -5.47 3.16
C THR A 30 5.62 -6.70 4.03
N SER A 31 5.12 -6.68 5.28
CA SER A 31 5.36 -7.79 6.18
C SER A 31 4.27 -7.89 7.23
N LYS A 32 4.03 -9.12 7.70
CA LYS A 32 3.14 -9.37 8.83
C LYS A 32 3.91 -9.95 10.01
N GLU A 33 5.19 -10.27 9.81
CA GLU A 33 6.00 -10.85 10.90
C GLU A 33 6.89 -9.75 11.44
N LEU A 34 6.44 -9.13 12.51
CA LEU A 34 7.02 -7.90 13.01
C LEU A 34 7.80 -8.05 14.30
N GLY A 35 7.93 -9.28 14.80
CA GLY A 35 8.78 -9.55 15.95
C GLY A 35 8.40 -8.74 17.18
N GLU A 36 9.37 -8.01 17.70
CA GLU A 36 9.18 -7.27 18.94
C GLU A 36 8.08 -6.22 18.82
N VAL A 37 7.94 -5.60 17.66
CA VAL A 37 6.88 -4.62 17.45
C VAL A 37 5.52 -5.25 17.66
N GLN A 38 5.34 -6.45 17.13
CA GLN A 38 4.08 -7.16 17.30
C GLN A 38 3.81 -7.45 18.76
N ASN A 39 4.84 -7.84 19.49
CA ASN A 39 4.70 -8.16 20.92
C ASN A 39 4.30 -6.95 21.74
N GLN A 40 4.80 -5.79 21.37
CA GLN A 40 4.53 -4.57 22.14
C GLN A 40 3.20 -3.93 21.75
N ALA A 41 2.71 -4.18 20.55
CA ALA A 41 1.53 -3.50 20.03
C ALA A 41 0.22 -3.92 20.71
N GLY A 42 0.14 -5.16 21.18
CA GLY A 42 -1.05 -5.63 21.87
C GLY A 42 -2.19 -6.04 20.95
N GLU A 43 -2.03 -5.89 19.64
CA GLU A 43 -3.02 -6.36 18.68
C GLU A 43 -2.30 -6.68 17.39
N GLU A 44 -2.96 -7.42 16.52
CA GLU A 44 -2.32 -7.86 15.28
C GLU A 44 -2.02 -6.67 14.37
N MET A 45 -0.75 -6.52 14.00
CA MET A 45 -0.28 -5.39 13.21
C MET A 45 0.21 -5.87 11.86
N VAL A 46 0.31 -4.92 10.93
CA VAL A 46 0.90 -5.18 9.63
C VAL A 46 1.76 -3.99 9.26
N CYS A 47 2.86 -4.27 8.57
CA CYS A 47 3.76 -3.22 8.10
C CYS A 47 3.38 -2.84 6.68
N VAL A 48 3.21 -1.56 6.44
CA VAL A 48 2.89 -1.05 5.11
C VAL A 48 3.91 -0.01 4.71
N TYR A 49 4.14 0.07 3.41
CA TYR A 49 5.06 1.04 2.81
C TYR A 49 4.25 2.12 2.12
N ILE A 50 4.48 3.37 2.50
CA ILE A 50 3.81 4.51 1.92
C ILE A 50 4.77 5.21 0.99
N PRO A 51 4.57 5.09 -0.33
CA PRO A 51 5.49 5.73 -1.29
C PRO A 51 5.27 7.22 -1.38
N THR A 52 6.31 7.93 -1.76
CA THR A 52 6.19 9.35 -2.07
C THR A 52 5.89 9.53 -3.56
N THR A 53 5.48 10.72 -3.93
CA THR A 53 5.17 11.07 -5.32
C THR A 53 6.10 12.16 -5.77
N PRO A 54 6.48 12.17 -7.04
CA PRO A 54 6.17 11.20 -8.08
C PRO A 54 7.17 10.04 -8.11
N ASN A 55 8.01 9.91 -7.10
CA ASN A 55 9.05 8.89 -7.05
C ASN A 55 8.73 7.86 -5.98
N PRO A 56 8.08 6.73 -6.36
CA PRO A 56 7.68 5.73 -5.36
C PRO A 56 8.82 4.87 -4.83
N THR A 57 10.05 5.09 -5.30
CA THR A 57 11.20 4.38 -4.74
C THR A 57 11.62 4.92 -3.39
N SER A 58 11.13 6.08 -2.99
CA SER A 58 11.32 6.58 -1.64
C SER A 58 9.98 6.67 -0.94
N GLY A 59 10.04 6.66 0.38
CA GLY A 59 8.85 6.64 1.19
C GLY A 59 9.22 6.24 2.60
N TYR A 60 8.24 5.75 3.35
CA TYR A 60 8.49 5.33 4.71
C TYR A 60 7.51 4.22 5.09
N ILE A 61 7.82 3.53 6.18
CA ILE A 61 6.94 2.45 6.65
C ILE A 61 6.14 2.93 7.84
N VAL A 62 4.96 2.34 7.96
CA VAL A 62 4.08 2.57 9.10
C VAL A 62 3.54 1.21 9.51
N LEU A 63 3.38 1.03 10.82
CA LEU A 63 2.83 -0.21 11.34
C LEU A 63 1.44 0.11 11.87
N VAL A 64 0.44 -0.57 11.32
CA VAL A 64 -0.95 -0.27 11.62
C VAL A 64 -1.69 -1.53 12.02
N PRO A 65 -2.77 -1.40 12.80
CA PRO A 65 -3.58 -2.57 13.12
C PRO A 65 -4.15 -3.20 11.87
N GLN A 66 -4.14 -4.51 11.82
CA GLN A 66 -4.61 -5.27 10.67
C GLN A 66 -6.05 -4.88 10.30
N ASN A 67 -6.89 -4.63 11.31
CA ASN A 67 -8.29 -4.33 11.06
C ASN A 67 -8.56 -2.93 10.56
N GLU A 68 -7.52 -2.09 10.47
CA GLU A 68 -7.66 -0.74 9.91
C GLU A 68 -7.20 -0.65 8.47
N VAL A 69 -6.83 -1.77 7.88
CA VAL A 69 -6.32 -1.81 6.51
C VAL A 69 -7.43 -2.29 5.59
N LYS A 70 -7.59 -1.60 4.46
CA LYS A 70 -8.51 -2.05 3.41
C LYS A 70 -7.69 -2.53 2.23
N GLU A 71 -7.96 -3.74 1.80
CA GLU A 71 -7.26 -4.30 0.65
C GLU A 71 -7.96 -3.87 -0.63
N LEU A 72 -7.19 -3.34 -1.58
CA LEU A 72 -7.70 -2.90 -2.85
C LEU A 72 -7.48 -3.99 -3.90
N LYS A 73 -8.30 -3.99 -4.92
CA LYS A 73 -8.21 -4.99 -5.97
C LYS A 73 -7.30 -4.57 -7.11
N MET A 74 -6.92 -3.31 -7.16
CA MET A 74 -6.03 -2.86 -8.22
C MET A 74 -4.68 -3.53 -8.11
N SER A 75 -4.00 -3.64 -9.25
CA SER A 75 -2.67 -4.23 -9.28
C SER A 75 -1.64 -3.22 -8.75
N VAL A 76 -0.45 -3.73 -8.42
CA VAL A 76 0.66 -2.88 -8.03
C VAL A 76 0.98 -1.89 -9.16
N GLU A 77 0.90 -2.35 -10.41
CA GLU A 77 1.16 -1.49 -11.56
C GLU A 77 0.16 -0.34 -11.65
N ASP A 78 -1.12 -0.64 -11.42
CA ASP A 78 -2.15 0.40 -11.43
C ASP A 78 -1.92 1.41 -10.33
N ALA A 79 -1.55 0.94 -9.14
CA ALA A 79 -1.28 1.82 -8.03
C ALA A 79 -0.07 2.71 -8.32
N LEU A 80 0.97 2.15 -8.94
CA LEU A 80 2.16 2.93 -9.28
C LEU A 80 1.84 4.01 -10.31
N LYS A 81 0.98 3.71 -11.28
CA LYS A 81 0.56 4.73 -12.25
C LYS A 81 -0.15 5.88 -11.56
N MET A 82 -0.99 5.56 -10.59
CA MET A 82 -1.69 6.59 -9.83
C MET A 82 -0.72 7.45 -9.04
N ILE A 83 0.26 6.81 -8.40
CA ILE A 83 1.25 7.51 -7.58
C ILE A 83 2.14 8.39 -8.45
N ILE A 84 2.67 7.85 -9.53
CA ILE A 84 3.59 8.57 -10.40
C ILE A 84 2.91 9.76 -11.08
N SER A 85 1.62 9.61 -11.37
CA SER A 85 0.86 10.67 -12.03
C SER A 85 0.27 11.68 -11.04
N LEU A 86 0.61 11.58 -9.78
CA LEU A 86 0.11 12.49 -8.74
C LEU A 86 -1.40 12.39 -8.57
N GLY A 87 -1.95 11.21 -8.83
CA GLY A 87 -3.38 10.99 -8.70
C GLY A 87 -4.19 11.37 -9.92
N VAL A 88 -3.53 11.77 -11.01
CA VAL A 88 -4.25 12.15 -12.23
C VAL A 88 -4.76 10.93 -12.98
N VAL A 89 -3.96 9.88 -13.05
CA VAL A 89 -4.36 8.64 -13.72
C VAL A 89 -4.93 7.69 -12.67
N VAL A 90 -6.20 7.36 -12.83
CA VAL A 90 -6.91 6.49 -11.88
C VAL A 90 -7.40 5.27 -12.64
N PRO A 91 -7.12 4.06 -12.14
CA PRO A 91 -7.56 2.86 -12.83
C PRO A 91 -9.07 2.73 -12.81
N ASP A 92 -9.61 2.14 -13.88
CA ASP A 92 -11.04 1.85 -13.98
C ASP A 92 -11.36 0.70 -13.02
N PRO A 93 -12.28 0.90 -12.07
CA PRO A 93 -12.61 -0.18 -11.12
C PRO A 93 -13.09 -1.46 -11.80
N ASP A 94 -13.84 -1.33 -12.89
CA ASP A 94 -14.35 -2.50 -13.59
C ASP A 94 -13.25 -3.28 -14.30
N ALA A 95 -12.30 -2.55 -14.90
CA ALA A 95 -11.17 -3.19 -15.56
C ALA A 95 -10.27 -3.89 -14.55
N VAL A 96 -10.13 -3.32 -13.36
CA VAL A 96 -9.30 -3.91 -12.30
C VAL A 96 -9.83 -5.29 -11.91
N ILE A 97 -11.15 -5.42 -11.79
CA ILE A 97 -11.76 -6.69 -11.40
C ILE A 97 -11.43 -7.78 -12.40
N ASP A 98 -11.35 -7.46 -13.66
CA ASP A 98 -11.12 -8.44 -14.71
C ASP A 98 -9.68 -8.93 -14.77
N LYS A 99 -8.79 -8.33 -14.03
CA LYS A 99 -7.38 -8.71 -14.06
C LYS A 99 -7.06 -9.89 -13.16
N GLU A 100 -8.06 -10.35 -12.44
CA GLU A 100 -7.90 -11.54 -11.64
C GLU A 100 -7.69 -12.75 -12.54
#